data_09bb3a811bce0df5f102ecc485b2f695
#
_entry.id   09bb3a811bce0df5f102ecc485b2f695
#
_cell.length_a   1.000
_cell.length_b   1.000
_cell.length_c   1.000
_cell.angle_alpha   90.00
_cell.angle_beta   90.00
_cell.angle_gamma   90.00
#
_symmetry.space_group_name_H-M   'P 1'
#
loop_
_entity.id
_entity.type
_entity.pdbx_description
1 polymer ?
#
loop_
_entity_poly.entity_id
_entity_poly.type
_entity_poly.pdbx_seq_one_letter_code
_entity_poly.pdbx_strand_id
1 'polypeptide(L)'
;MLTGDKFKNLSLFFHHALLFHVFCLLLKEELLKKSAFIHSHVNSSLLKVFVYLKEVESTKRMMMMMGATTTTTTTSKTPLFLVKKKRTDLKIVQLSRSRSRRKLPPPPKSVLKTNSPPPAEEEEKRSSITKAKNSKDAFKLETNEIALYDTTLRDGAQQVGMSLTLDDKLAVSKRLKEIGVRFIEGGYPGSNPKDAKYFEVEANNAREMSSQSNSGSSKNSSYTDAADVSNKNKNKNVNNNTNTFISAFGMTRRKGVSVEQDAGLQAMLDCPAPVACIVAKAWDEQCEKVLEVTLEENLQLIEESVAYLIENGKDVIVDAEHFYDGYNANPEYALKCLKTAANAGAKAIALCDTNGGMMPWDVEAITRIVVESLGDTMIGVHMHNDGGLAVANSIAGVRAGATMVQGCFNGYGERTGNADLVVIAANLALKMGKKVVPDGELAKLTECARTIAKICRQDILARQPYVGPDAFAHKGGLHVAALKKMPMSYNHILPELVGNSARSVVSELSGRGNVLDAAYKTGREVSGDMAKKVLAQIKSLESKGFILEDAGASVDILFQ
;
A
#
# COMPACT_ATOMS: atom_id res chain seq x y z
N MET A 1 -18.32 -22.25 59.51
CA MET A 1 -17.13 -23.09 59.36
C MET A 1 -16.73 -23.11 57.87
N LEU A 2 -15.70 -22.39 57.51
CA LEU A 2 -15.17 -22.35 56.13
C LEU A 2 -14.10 -23.44 56.01
N THR A 3 -14.27 -24.33 55.06
CA THR A 3 -13.45 -25.51 54.84
C THR A 3 -12.01 -25.16 54.42
N GLY A 4 -11.04 -25.94 54.87
CA GLY A 4 -9.59 -25.69 54.82
C GLY A 4 -8.93 -25.46 53.46
N ASP A 5 -9.61 -25.68 52.33
CA ASP A 5 -9.03 -25.49 50.99
C ASP A 5 -9.00 -24.03 50.50
N LYS A 6 -9.85 -23.17 51.06
CA LYS A 6 -9.83 -21.71 50.73
C LYS A 6 -8.67 -20.99 51.40
N PHE A 7 -8.18 -21.47 52.54
CA PHE A 7 -7.02 -20.87 53.22
C PHE A 7 -5.68 -21.19 52.54
N LYS A 8 -5.55 -22.35 51.93
CA LYS A 8 -4.33 -22.72 51.17
C LYS A 8 -4.17 -21.89 49.91
N ASN A 9 -5.25 -21.61 49.19
CA ASN A 9 -5.20 -20.79 47.96
C ASN A 9 -4.94 -19.31 48.27
N LEU A 10 -5.41 -18.78 49.39
CA LEU A 10 -5.12 -17.42 49.81
C LEU A 10 -3.66 -17.24 50.22
N SER A 11 -3.07 -18.22 50.93
CA SER A 11 -1.64 -18.21 51.30
C SER A 11 -0.72 -18.27 50.07
N LEU A 12 -1.07 -19.06 49.04
CA LEU A 12 -0.32 -19.18 47.80
C LEU A 12 -0.36 -17.87 46.99
N PHE A 13 -1.51 -17.22 46.98
CA PHE A 13 -1.70 -15.92 46.28
C PHE A 13 -0.88 -14.80 46.95
N PHE A 14 -0.85 -14.75 48.28
CA PHE A 14 -0.02 -13.79 49.02
C PHE A 14 1.48 -14.07 48.85
N HIS A 15 1.88 -15.31 48.74
CA HIS A 15 3.29 -15.67 48.52
C HIS A 15 3.78 -15.24 47.12
N HIS A 16 2.96 -15.45 46.09
CA HIS A 16 3.30 -14.99 44.74
C HIS A 16 3.27 -13.47 44.60
N ALA A 17 2.34 -12.79 45.26
CA ALA A 17 2.29 -11.32 45.27
C ALA A 17 3.50 -10.72 46.01
N LEU A 18 3.96 -11.36 47.08
CA LEU A 18 5.15 -10.92 47.81
C LEU A 18 6.44 -11.13 46.99
N LEU A 19 6.58 -12.29 46.34
CA LEU A 19 7.70 -12.61 45.45
C LEU A 19 7.76 -11.65 44.27
N PHE A 20 6.64 -11.30 43.65
CA PHE A 20 6.56 -10.33 42.59
C PHE A 20 6.96 -8.91 43.07
N HIS A 21 6.54 -8.54 44.27
CA HIS A 21 6.90 -7.25 44.86
C HIS A 21 8.41 -7.15 45.17
N VAL A 22 9.01 -8.21 45.71
CA VAL A 22 10.46 -8.30 45.96
C VAL A 22 11.24 -8.25 44.62
N PHE A 23 10.76 -8.97 43.60
CA PHE A 23 11.38 -8.92 42.26
C PHE A 23 11.33 -7.53 41.64
N CYS A 24 10.21 -6.80 41.76
CA CYS A 24 10.09 -5.42 41.33
C CYS A 24 11.01 -4.44 42.09
N LEU A 25 11.23 -4.68 43.39
CA LEU A 25 12.14 -3.88 44.17
C LEU A 25 13.60 -4.12 43.80
N LEU A 26 14.00 -5.37 43.56
CA LEU A 26 15.36 -5.72 43.10
C LEU A 26 15.65 -5.17 41.70
N LEU A 27 14.69 -5.23 40.75
CA LEU A 27 14.80 -4.59 39.46
C LEU A 27 14.94 -3.07 39.55
N LYS A 28 14.26 -2.43 40.51
CA LYS A 28 14.35 -1.00 40.74
C LYS A 28 15.72 -0.61 41.27
N GLU A 29 16.33 -1.39 42.16
CA GLU A 29 17.70 -1.13 42.65
C GLU A 29 18.76 -1.31 41.55
N GLU A 30 18.61 -2.33 40.69
CA GLU A 30 19.53 -2.55 39.57
C GLU A 30 19.41 -1.45 38.48
N LEU A 31 18.21 -0.98 38.19
CA LEU A 31 17.96 0.15 37.30
C LEU A 31 18.51 1.48 37.88
N LEU A 32 18.41 1.68 39.19
CA LEU A 32 18.98 2.87 39.84
C LEU A 32 20.52 2.86 39.85
N LYS A 33 21.15 1.71 39.99
CA LYS A 33 22.62 1.56 39.88
C LYS A 33 23.13 1.77 38.45
N LYS A 34 22.36 1.47 37.44
CA LYS A 34 22.68 1.76 36.01
C LYS A 34 22.33 3.19 35.57
N SER A 35 21.47 3.89 36.30
CA SER A 35 21.00 5.26 36.00
C SER A 35 22.07 6.34 36.26
N ALA A 36 23.15 6.05 36.98
CA ALA A 36 24.24 7.00 37.15
C ALA A 36 25.08 7.24 35.85
N PHE A 37 24.85 6.45 34.79
CA PHE A 37 25.54 6.54 33.50
C PHE A 37 24.69 7.07 32.33
N ILE A 38 23.38 7.32 32.53
CA ILE A 38 22.47 7.74 31.43
C ILE A 38 21.71 9.00 31.87
N HIS A 39 22.42 10.12 32.07
CA HIS A 39 21.80 11.39 32.48
C HIS A 39 21.73 12.45 31.37
N SER A 40 21.60 12.05 30.10
CA SER A 40 21.42 13.03 29.02
C SER A 40 20.33 12.78 27.97
N HIS A 41 19.63 11.65 27.99
CA HIS A 41 18.59 11.38 26.95
C HIS A 41 17.46 10.48 27.46
N VAL A 42 16.60 10.97 28.37
CA VAL A 42 15.32 10.28 28.68
C VAL A 42 14.16 11.19 28.36
N ASN A 43 13.45 10.81 27.32
CA ASN A 43 12.31 11.46 26.70
C ASN A 43 11.08 11.50 27.63
N SER A 44 10.35 12.62 27.64
CA SER A 44 9.18 12.94 28.48
C SER A 44 8.01 11.94 28.39
N SER A 45 8.01 11.06 27.39
CA SER A 45 6.96 10.06 27.16
C SER A 45 6.92 8.94 28.21
N LEU A 46 8.07 8.53 28.76
CA LEU A 46 8.11 7.53 29.82
C LEU A 46 7.55 8.05 31.15
N LEU A 47 7.70 9.35 31.41
CA LEU A 47 7.14 9.97 32.62
C LEU A 47 5.60 10.03 32.56
N LYS A 48 5.03 10.27 31.37
CA LYS A 48 3.57 10.28 31.15
C LYS A 48 2.95 8.89 31.33
N VAL A 49 3.61 7.83 30.86
CA VAL A 49 3.16 6.44 31.08
C VAL A 49 3.20 6.08 32.56
N PHE A 50 4.21 6.54 33.29
CA PHE A 50 4.34 6.26 34.74
C PHE A 50 3.27 7.00 35.57
N VAL A 51 2.90 8.22 35.19
CA VAL A 51 1.82 8.98 35.81
C VAL A 51 0.46 8.32 35.52
N TYR A 52 0.22 7.89 34.28
CA TYR A 52 -1.01 7.21 33.87
C TYR A 52 -1.20 5.88 34.62
N LEU A 53 -0.15 5.08 34.77
CA LEU A 53 -0.21 3.82 35.52
C LEU A 53 -0.49 4.03 37.01
N LYS A 54 0.03 5.12 37.62
CA LYS A 54 -0.30 5.49 39.00
C LYS A 54 -1.76 5.91 39.20
N GLU A 55 -2.35 6.62 38.23
CA GLU A 55 -3.76 7.00 38.29
C GLU A 55 -4.70 5.81 38.14
N VAL A 56 -4.38 4.84 37.27
CA VAL A 56 -5.14 3.62 37.12
C VAL A 56 -5.09 2.75 38.39
N GLU A 57 -3.95 2.69 39.07
CA GLU A 57 -3.79 1.93 40.32
C GLU A 57 -4.51 2.59 41.50
N SER A 58 -4.53 3.91 41.55
CA SER A 58 -5.32 4.71 42.51
C SER A 58 -6.82 4.50 42.34
N THR A 59 -7.29 4.48 41.07
CA THR A 59 -8.70 4.25 40.74
C THR A 59 -9.17 2.83 41.09
N LYS A 60 -8.32 1.83 40.88
CA LYS A 60 -8.58 0.42 41.31
C LYS A 60 -8.67 0.27 42.84
N ARG A 61 -7.79 0.96 43.58
CA ARG A 61 -7.84 0.98 45.06
C ARG A 61 -9.10 1.64 45.59
N MET A 62 -9.57 2.73 44.94
CA MET A 62 -10.80 3.40 45.33
C MET A 62 -12.06 2.57 45.04
N MET A 63 -12.08 1.77 43.96
CA MET A 63 -13.15 0.83 43.66
C MET A 63 -13.18 -0.40 44.64
N MET A 64 -12.04 -0.83 45.14
CA MET A 64 -11.98 -1.90 46.15
C MET A 64 -12.39 -1.44 47.56
N MET A 65 -12.27 -0.17 47.91
CA MET A 65 -12.75 0.41 49.18
C MET A 65 -14.24 0.70 49.20
N MET A 66 -14.91 0.78 48.04
CA MET A 66 -16.36 0.99 47.91
C MET A 66 -17.15 -0.32 47.81
N GLY A 67 -16.92 -1.29 48.70
CA GLY A 67 -17.57 -2.60 48.80
C GLY A 67 -18.96 -2.69 48.15
N ALA A 68 -19.02 -3.13 46.91
CA ALA A 68 -20.27 -3.39 46.21
C ALA A 68 -20.57 -4.89 46.22
N THR A 69 -21.44 -5.29 47.12
CA THR A 69 -22.18 -6.55 47.04
C THR A 69 -23.23 -6.45 45.95
N THR A 70 -23.10 -7.21 44.88
CA THR A 70 -24.13 -7.33 43.85
C THR A 70 -24.75 -8.72 43.93
N THR A 71 -26.03 -8.72 44.28
CA THR A 71 -26.98 -9.82 44.05
C THR A 71 -27.48 -9.72 42.60
N THR A 72 -27.35 -10.84 41.90
CA THR A 72 -27.83 -11.02 40.51
C THR A 72 -29.34 -11.17 40.46
N THR A 73 -29.98 -10.32 39.64
CA THR A 73 -31.26 -10.62 38.96
C THR A 73 -31.23 -10.07 37.55
N THR A 74 -31.47 -10.97 36.62
CA THR A 74 -31.57 -10.74 35.17
C THR A 74 -32.78 -9.91 34.79
N THR A 75 -32.58 -8.78 34.08
CA THR A 75 -33.49 -8.32 33.00
C THR A 75 -32.79 -7.24 32.18
N SER A 76 -32.97 -7.34 30.87
CA SER A 76 -32.45 -6.47 29.82
C SER A 76 -32.86 -5.01 29.94
N LYS A 77 -31.91 -4.07 29.88
CA LYS A 77 -32.05 -2.74 29.27
C LYS A 77 -30.73 -1.96 29.40
N THR A 78 -30.31 -1.39 28.29
CA THR A 78 -29.13 -0.54 28.09
C THR A 78 -29.11 0.69 29.01
N PRO A 79 -28.01 1.02 29.70
CA PRO A 79 -27.92 2.30 30.42
C PRO A 79 -27.28 3.39 29.54
N LEU A 80 -28.00 4.45 29.37
CA LEU A 80 -27.54 5.76 28.90
C LEU A 80 -26.74 6.42 30.04
N PHE A 81 -25.46 6.73 29.81
CA PHE A 81 -24.71 7.59 30.73
C PHE A 81 -24.87 9.05 30.37
N LEU A 82 -25.59 9.80 31.20
CA LEU A 82 -25.64 11.26 31.15
C LEU A 82 -24.48 11.83 31.98
N VAL A 83 -23.52 12.48 31.34
CA VAL A 83 -22.50 13.29 32.01
C VAL A 83 -23.02 14.73 32.13
N LYS A 84 -23.28 15.17 33.36
CA LYS A 84 -23.60 16.58 33.66
C LYS A 84 -22.37 17.46 33.49
N LYS A 85 -22.34 18.32 32.47
CA LYS A 85 -21.36 19.38 32.27
C LYS A 85 -21.85 20.66 32.93
N LYS A 86 -21.03 21.26 33.80
CA LYS A 86 -21.28 22.57 34.42
C LYS A 86 -21.32 23.66 33.35
N ARG A 87 -22.34 24.48 33.39
CA ARG A 87 -22.49 25.72 32.60
C ARG A 87 -21.43 26.74 33.03
N THR A 88 -20.67 27.26 32.07
CA THR A 88 -20.09 28.61 32.14
C THR A 88 -20.60 29.39 30.95
N ASP A 89 -21.08 30.58 31.21
CA ASP A 89 -21.79 31.46 30.30
C ASP A 89 -20.91 31.93 29.14
N LEU A 90 -21.35 31.68 27.93
CA LEU A 90 -20.80 32.30 26.70
C LEU A 90 -21.84 33.28 26.16
N LYS A 91 -21.52 34.58 26.23
CA LYS A 91 -22.28 35.64 25.59
C LYS A 91 -22.19 35.50 24.06
N ILE A 92 -23.35 35.35 23.42
CA ILE A 92 -23.49 35.42 21.97
C ILE A 92 -23.43 36.90 21.56
N VAL A 93 -22.39 37.29 20.82
CA VAL A 93 -22.34 38.58 20.14
C VAL A 93 -22.86 38.36 18.71
N GLN A 94 -24.03 38.87 18.41
CA GLN A 94 -24.58 38.99 17.07
C GLN A 94 -23.80 40.07 16.31
N LEU A 95 -23.03 39.70 15.30
CA LEU A 95 -22.46 40.64 14.33
C LEU A 95 -23.41 40.78 13.13
N SER A 96 -24.00 41.94 13.01
CA SER A 96 -24.81 42.38 11.89
C SER A 96 -23.96 42.54 10.61
N ARG A 97 -24.46 41.97 9.52
CA ARG A 97 -23.88 42.14 8.16
C ARG A 97 -24.12 43.58 7.69
N SER A 98 -23.06 44.38 7.51
CA SER A 98 -23.08 45.53 6.62
C SER A 98 -22.20 45.27 5.41
N ARG A 99 -22.82 45.18 4.24
CA ARG A 99 -22.13 45.12 2.95
C ARG A 99 -21.56 46.50 2.61
N SER A 100 -20.24 46.67 2.59
CA SER A 100 -19.63 47.79 1.89
C SER A 100 -18.73 47.22 0.80
N ARG A 101 -19.12 47.44 -0.46
CA ARG A 101 -18.31 47.15 -1.66
C ARG A 101 -17.18 48.18 -1.72
N ARG A 102 -15.96 47.80 -1.41
CA ARG A 102 -14.77 48.55 -1.82
C ARG A 102 -14.30 48.03 -3.19
N LYS A 103 -14.27 48.91 -4.18
CA LYS A 103 -13.66 48.69 -5.50
C LYS A 103 -12.15 48.57 -5.30
N LEU A 104 -11.58 47.50 -5.82
CA LEU A 104 -10.13 47.32 -5.96
C LEU A 104 -9.61 48.25 -7.09
N PRO A 105 -8.40 48.81 -6.95
CA PRO A 105 -7.75 49.55 -8.01
C PRO A 105 -7.33 48.65 -9.19
N PRO A 106 -7.27 49.16 -10.43
CA PRO A 106 -6.87 48.36 -11.59
C PRO A 106 -5.39 47.99 -11.51
N PRO A 107 -4.99 46.82 -12.07
CA PRO A 107 -3.60 46.34 -12.06
C PRO A 107 -2.72 47.27 -12.94
N PRO A 108 -1.42 47.37 -12.64
CA PRO A 108 -0.49 48.18 -13.45
C PRO A 108 -0.30 47.55 -14.85
N LYS A 109 -0.31 48.38 -15.86
CA LYS A 109 -0.09 48.00 -17.27
C LYS A 109 1.31 47.38 -17.41
N SER A 110 1.37 46.09 -17.76
CA SER A 110 2.59 45.43 -18.15
C SER A 110 3.11 45.97 -19.50
N VAL A 111 4.39 46.32 -19.50
CA VAL A 111 5.14 46.71 -20.69
C VAL A 111 5.28 45.47 -21.58
N LEU A 112 4.68 45.52 -22.80
CA LEU A 112 4.87 44.50 -23.83
C LEU A 112 6.36 44.45 -24.22
N LYS A 113 7.05 43.39 -23.85
CA LYS A 113 8.27 42.94 -24.53
C LYS A 113 7.83 42.09 -25.72
N THR A 114 8.17 42.54 -26.91
CA THR A 114 8.04 41.81 -28.17
C THR A 114 8.95 40.60 -28.14
N ASN A 115 8.38 39.41 -27.91
CA ASN A 115 9.08 38.14 -28.09
C ASN A 115 8.95 37.74 -29.56
N SER A 116 10.08 37.58 -30.23
CA SER A 116 10.17 36.90 -31.52
C SER A 116 9.70 35.44 -31.35
N PRO A 117 8.97 34.85 -32.31
CA PRO A 117 8.54 33.48 -32.22
C PRO A 117 9.74 32.52 -32.18
N PRO A 118 9.68 31.42 -31.40
CA PRO A 118 10.72 30.42 -31.40
C PRO A 118 10.85 29.71 -32.75
N PRO A 119 12.02 29.15 -33.11
CA PRO A 119 12.22 28.43 -34.36
C PRO A 119 11.20 27.31 -34.55
N ALA A 120 10.73 27.11 -35.79
CA ALA A 120 9.69 26.14 -36.15
C ALA A 120 10.00 24.68 -35.74
N GLU A 121 11.26 24.32 -35.57
CA GLU A 121 11.67 22.99 -35.06
C GLU A 121 11.33 22.72 -33.58
N GLU A 122 11.24 23.79 -32.75
CA GLU A 122 10.81 23.64 -31.35
C GLU A 122 9.29 23.50 -31.21
N GLU A 123 8.53 24.14 -32.09
CA GLU A 123 7.06 24.00 -32.13
C GLU A 123 6.64 22.61 -32.63
N GLU A 124 7.37 22.05 -33.60
CA GLU A 124 7.12 20.71 -34.12
C GLU A 124 7.45 19.61 -33.07
N LYS A 125 8.50 19.80 -32.27
CA LYS A 125 8.80 18.95 -31.13
C LYS A 125 7.75 19.06 -30.01
N ARG A 126 7.27 20.26 -29.71
CA ARG A 126 6.18 20.47 -28.73
C ARG A 126 4.85 19.89 -29.22
N SER A 127 4.51 20.03 -30.51
CA SER A 127 3.27 19.49 -31.07
C SER A 127 3.28 17.95 -31.19
N SER A 128 4.45 17.33 -31.33
CA SER A 128 4.59 15.86 -31.36
C SER A 128 4.45 15.21 -29.97
N ILE A 129 4.69 15.94 -28.89
CA ILE A 129 4.48 15.49 -27.50
C ILE A 129 2.98 15.39 -27.18
N THR A 130 2.12 16.16 -27.85
CA THR A 130 0.68 16.25 -27.59
C THR A 130 -0.18 15.13 -28.22
N LYS A 131 0.39 14.14 -28.91
CA LYS A 131 -0.35 12.99 -29.47
C LYS A 131 -0.19 11.67 -28.70
N ALA A 132 0.44 11.66 -27.52
CA ALA A 132 0.28 10.59 -26.56
C ALA A 132 -1.18 10.58 -26.04
N LYS A 133 -1.78 9.38 -25.85
CA LYS A 133 -3.15 9.19 -25.31
C LYS A 133 -3.57 10.34 -24.39
N ASN A 134 -4.72 10.95 -24.68
CA ASN A 134 -5.26 12.06 -23.88
C ASN A 134 -5.20 11.67 -22.39
N SER A 135 -4.38 12.33 -21.61
CA SER A 135 -4.25 12.15 -20.17
C SER A 135 -5.57 12.40 -19.42
N LYS A 136 -6.53 13.07 -20.07
CA LYS A 136 -7.88 13.33 -19.55
C LYS A 136 -8.61 12.08 -19.06
N ASP A 137 -8.26 10.88 -19.57
CA ASP A 137 -8.87 9.62 -19.14
C ASP A 137 -8.14 8.96 -17.97
N ALA A 138 -6.94 9.43 -17.58
CA ALA A 138 -6.14 8.85 -16.52
C ALA A 138 -6.87 8.84 -15.17
N PHE A 139 -7.58 9.92 -14.85
CA PHE A 139 -8.27 10.15 -13.59
C PHE A 139 -9.78 9.89 -13.64
N LYS A 140 -10.28 9.41 -14.80
CA LYS A 140 -11.67 9.02 -14.93
C LYS A 140 -11.83 7.55 -14.57
N LEU A 141 -12.40 7.28 -13.41
CA LEU A 141 -12.68 5.95 -12.93
C LEU A 141 -14.14 5.55 -13.21
N GLU A 142 -14.36 4.27 -13.46
CA GLU A 142 -15.70 3.70 -13.48
C GLU A 142 -16.27 3.61 -12.06
N THR A 143 -17.58 3.45 -11.96
CA THR A 143 -18.22 3.19 -10.67
C THR A 143 -17.62 1.94 -10.05
N ASN A 144 -17.18 2.05 -8.78
CA ASN A 144 -16.55 0.97 -8.04
C ASN A 144 -15.10 0.59 -8.46
N GLU A 145 -14.47 1.37 -9.33
CA GLU A 145 -13.06 1.21 -9.70
C GLU A 145 -12.14 1.86 -8.67
N ILE A 146 -11.02 1.19 -8.37
CA ILE A 146 -9.91 1.71 -7.55
C ILE A 146 -8.66 1.69 -8.42
N ALA A 147 -8.04 2.83 -8.60
CA ALA A 147 -6.79 2.95 -9.34
C ALA A 147 -5.63 2.38 -8.53
N LEU A 148 -4.96 1.36 -9.04
CA LEU A 148 -3.67 0.93 -8.51
C LEU A 148 -2.56 1.82 -9.11
N TYR A 149 -1.72 2.37 -8.24
CA TYR A 149 -0.56 3.17 -8.59
C TYR A 149 0.70 2.46 -8.09
N ASP A 150 1.44 1.87 -9.02
CA ASP A 150 2.63 1.07 -8.70
C ASP A 150 3.88 1.95 -8.63
N THR A 151 4.58 1.90 -7.50
CA THR A 151 5.83 2.63 -7.24
C THR A 151 7.06 1.70 -7.19
N THR A 152 6.96 0.46 -7.65
CA THR A 152 8.05 -0.54 -7.61
C THR A 152 9.33 -0.04 -8.27
N LEU A 153 9.21 0.71 -9.39
CA LEU A 153 10.36 1.18 -10.17
C LEU A 153 11.03 2.44 -9.58
N ARG A 154 10.38 3.12 -8.62
CA ARG A 154 10.95 4.29 -7.94
C ARG A 154 11.15 4.02 -6.45
N ASP A 155 10.08 3.97 -5.66
CA ASP A 155 10.12 3.78 -4.21
C ASP A 155 10.53 2.35 -3.84
N GLY A 156 9.96 1.37 -4.54
CA GLY A 156 10.36 -0.03 -4.40
C GLY A 156 11.84 -0.27 -4.65
N ALA A 157 12.42 0.43 -5.65
CA ALA A 157 13.83 0.33 -5.99
C ALA A 157 14.79 0.93 -4.92
N GLN A 158 14.26 1.61 -3.90
CA GLN A 158 15.03 2.09 -2.75
C GLN A 158 15.29 0.98 -1.69
N GLN A 159 14.73 -0.23 -1.90
CA GLN A 159 14.99 -1.37 -1.03
C GLN A 159 16.49 -1.72 -1.00
N VAL A 160 17.01 -1.96 0.20
CA VAL A 160 18.39 -2.42 0.38
C VAL A 160 18.60 -3.75 -0.38
N GLY A 161 19.66 -3.81 -1.20
CA GLY A 161 19.96 -4.98 -2.02
C GLY A 161 19.24 -5.04 -3.36
N MET A 162 18.39 -4.04 -3.71
CA MET A 162 17.76 -3.94 -5.02
C MET A 162 18.48 -2.92 -5.91
N SER A 163 18.86 -3.34 -7.12
CA SER A 163 19.40 -2.45 -8.15
C SER A 163 18.87 -2.88 -9.51
N LEU A 164 18.00 -2.06 -10.09
CA LEU A 164 17.37 -2.31 -11.38
C LEU A 164 18.17 -1.65 -12.51
N THR A 165 18.45 -2.39 -13.55
CA THR A 165 18.94 -1.86 -14.83
C THR A 165 17.79 -1.19 -15.59
N LEU A 166 18.09 -0.52 -16.71
CA LEU A 166 17.07 -0.01 -17.61
C LEU A 166 16.17 -1.14 -18.15
N ASP A 167 16.78 -2.25 -18.56
CA ASP A 167 16.05 -3.40 -19.09
C ASP A 167 15.17 -4.06 -18.02
N ASP A 168 15.65 -4.14 -16.78
CA ASP A 168 14.82 -4.61 -15.64
C ASP A 168 13.59 -3.71 -15.45
N LYS A 169 13.76 -2.39 -15.48
CA LYS A 169 12.63 -1.43 -15.34
C LYS A 169 11.61 -1.61 -16.47
N LEU A 170 12.07 -1.73 -17.71
CA LEU A 170 11.20 -1.96 -18.86
C LEU A 170 10.47 -3.31 -18.77
N ALA A 171 11.17 -4.36 -18.31
CA ALA A 171 10.57 -5.68 -18.12
C ALA A 171 9.48 -5.68 -17.02
N VAL A 172 9.73 -5.02 -15.88
CA VAL A 172 8.73 -4.86 -14.80
C VAL A 172 7.55 -4.04 -15.32
N SER A 173 7.78 -2.88 -15.96
CA SER A 173 6.75 -2.02 -16.55
C SER A 173 5.84 -2.82 -17.51
N LYS A 174 6.44 -3.67 -18.35
CA LYS A 174 5.69 -4.55 -19.25
C LYS A 174 4.74 -5.48 -18.49
N ARG A 175 5.18 -6.12 -17.40
CA ARG A 175 4.34 -7.02 -16.59
C ARG A 175 3.20 -6.29 -15.91
N LEU A 176 3.48 -5.09 -15.37
CA LEU A 176 2.44 -4.25 -14.76
C LEU A 176 1.39 -3.79 -15.76
N LYS A 177 1.80 -3.47 -17.00
CA LYS A 177 0.88 -3.15 -18.11
C LYS A 177 0.04 -4.36 -18.53
N GLU A 178 0.64 -5.55 -18.59
CA GLU A 178 -0.05 -6.79 -18.97
C GLU A 178 -1.16 -7.18 -18.00
N ILE A 179 -1.00 -6.89 -16.70
CA ILE A 179 -2.06 -7.11 -15.69
C ILE A 179 -3.04 -5.93 -15.60
N GLY A 180 -2.71 -4.79 -16.21
CA GLY A 180 -3.59 -3.62 -16.30
C GLY A 180 -3.53 -2.69 -15.09
N VAL A 181 -2.38 -2.55 -14.42
CA VAL A 181 -2.16 -1.52 -13.39
C VAL A 181 -2.37 -0.13 -13.99
N ARG A 182 -3.14 0.73 -13.31
CA ARG A 182 -3.56 2.04 -13.83
C ARG A 182 -2.41 3.03 -13.97
N PHE A 183 -1.55 3.16 -12.97
CA PHE A 183 -0.39 4.06 -12.97
C PHE A 183 0.89 3.30 -12.64
N ILE A 184 1.97 3.61 -13.36
CA ILE A 184 3.32 3.10 -13.10
C ILE A 184 4.25 4.29 -12.92
N GLU A 185 4.83 4.43 -11.75
CA GLU A 185 5.82 5.45 -11.44
C GLU A 185 7.21 4.99 -11.89
N GLY A 186 7.64 5.50 -13.03
CA GLY A 186 8.85 5.01 -13.71
C GLY A 186 10.17 5.39 -13.05
N GLY A 187 10.20 6.46 -12.26
CA GLY A 187 11.43 6.94 -11.61
C GLY A 187 11.46 8.45 -11.44
N TYR A 188 12.63 8.98 -11.07
CA TYR A 188 12.89 10.40 -10.86
C TYR A 188 13.83 10.96 -11.96
N PRO A 189 13.28 11.52 -13.06
CA PRO A 189 14.08 11.96 -14.22
C PRO A 189 15.11 13.04 -13.85
N GLY A 190 14.79 13.90 -12.88
CA GLY A 190 15.68 15.00 -12.45
C GLY A 190 16.88 14.54 -11.60
N SER A 191 16.88 13.30 -11.07
CA SER A 191 17.95 12.84 -10.19
C SER A 191 18.78 11.70 -10.80
N ASN A 192 18.24 10.95 -11.77
CA ASN A 192 18.88 9.74 -12.28
C ASN A 192 18.79 9.65 -13.81
N PRO A 193 19.92 9.70 -14.54
CA PRO A 193 19.93 9.58 -16.00
C PRO A 193 19.31 8.29 -16.54
N LYS A 194 19.41 7.19 -15.82
CA LYS A 194 18.76 5.92 -16.16
C LYS A 194 17.24 6.07 -16.16
N ASP A 195 16.70 6.81 -15.19
CA ASP A 195 15.26 7.03 -15.09
C ASP A 195 14.78 7.96 -16.21
N ALA A 196 15.54 9.00 -16.55
CA ALA A 196 15.25 9.82 -17.74
C ALA A 196 15.20 8.96 -19.02
N LYS A 197 16.18 8.05 -19.19
CA LYS A 197 16.22 7.13 -20.34
C LYS A 197 15.06 6.15 -20.39
N TYR A 198 14.59 5.66 -19.23
CA TYR A 198 13.41 4.81 -19.16
C TYR A 198 12.18 5.48 -19.78
N PHE A 199 11.92 6.75 -19.47
CA PHE A 199 10.77 7.49 -20.02
C PHE A 199 10.88 7.70 -21.53
N GLU A 200 12.07 7.96 -22.05
CA GLU A 200 12.30 8.09 -23.50
C GLU A 200 11.97 6.78 -24.23
N VAL A 201 12.46 5.65 -23.71
CA VAL A 201 12.22 4.33 -24.32
C VAL A 201 10.73 3.97 -24.23
N GLU A 202 10.08 4.19 -23.10
CA GLU A 202 8.64 3.94 -22.94
C GLU A 202 7.79 4.77 -23.90
N ALA A 203 8.14 6.03 -24.11
CA ALA A 203 7.44 6.90 -25.07
C ALA A 203 7.63 6.42 -26.51
N ASN A 204 8.83 5.97 -26.88
CA ASN A 204 9.11 5.44 -28.22
C ASN A 204 8.34 4.13 -28.47
N ASN A 205 8.35 3.20 -27.51
CA ASN A 205 7.58 1.96 -27.60
C ASN A 205 6.09 2.23 -27.80
N ALA A 206 5.53 3.22 -27.10
CA ALA A 206 4.13 3.60 -27.24
C ALA A 206 3.81 4.19 -28.64
N ARG A 207 4.74 4.96 -29.24
CA ARG A 207 4.59 5.51 -30.60
C ARG A 207 4.63 4.41 -31.66
N GLU A 208 5.55 3.46 -31.55
CA GLU A 208 5.69 2.33 -32.48
C GLU A 208 4.42 1.45 -32.48
N MET A 209 3.87 1.15 -31.30
CA MET A 209 2.63 0.39 -31.19
C MET A 209 1.44 1.12 -31.83
N SER A 210 1.34 2.43 -31.69
CA SER A 210 0.26 3.22 -32.29
C SER A 210 0.37 3.33 -33.81
N SER A 211 1.58 3.35 -34.37
CA SER A 211 1.81 3.37 -35.83
C SER A 211 1.45 2.03 -36.50
N GLN A 212 1.73 0.92 -35.84
CA GLN A 212 1.39 -0.43 -36.33
C GLN A 212 -0.12 -0.68 -36.35
N SER A 213 -0.87 -0.16 -35.39
CA SER A 213 -2.33 -0.28 -35.34
C SER A 213 -3.04 0.49 -36.47
N ASN A 214 -2.45 1.59 -36.94
CA ASN A 214 -3.01 2.40 -38.04
C ASN A 214 -2.66 1.86 -39.45
N SER A 215 -1.65 1.02 -39.58
CA SER A 215 -1.26 0.45 -40.88
C SER A 215 -1.99 -0.84 -41.26
N GLY A 216 -2.75 -1.42 -40.33
CA GLY A 216 -3.51 -2.66 -40.53
C GLY A 216 -4.87 -2.55 -41.24
N SER A 217 -5.31 -1.31 -41.62
CA SER A 217 -6.65 -1.08 -42.17
C SER A 217 -6.72 -0.91 -43.68
N SER A 218 -5.74 -1.35 -44.46
CA SER A 218 -5.79 -1.22 -45.93
C SER A 218 -4.96 -2.29 -46.61
N LYS A 219 -5.54 -3.48 -46.78
CA LYS A 219 -5.29 -4.37 -47.93
C LYS A 219 -6.42 -5.41 -48.02
N ASN A 220 -7.49 -5.06 -48.71
CA ASN A 220 -8.32 -6.04 -49.42
C ASN A 220 -7.46 -6.64 -50.55
N SER A 221 -7.09 -7.90 -50.44
CA SER A 221 -6.68 -8.72 -51.57
C SER A 221 -7.43 -10.01 -51.51
N SER A 222 -8.42 -10.12 -52.41
CA SER A 222 -9.10 -11.34 -52.78
C SER A 222 -8.09 -12.30 -53.43
N TYR A 223 -7.90 -13.49 -52.86
CA TYR A 223 -7.62 -14.72 -53.61
C TYR A 223 -8.07 -15.93 -52.78
N THR A 224 -8.96 -16.71 -53.40
CA THR A 224 -9.39 -18.07 -53.04
C THR A 224 -8.22 -19.02 -53.21
N ASP A 225 -7.96 -19.95 -52.27
CA ASP A 225 -8.10 -21.39 -52.50
C ASP A 225 -7.66 -22.23 -51.28
N ALA A 226 -8.22 -23.37 -51.25
CA ALA A 226 -8.44 -24.44 -50.32
C ALA A 226 -7.26 -25.05 -49.56
N ALA A 227 -7.64 -25.61 -48.41
CA ALA A 227 -7.14 -26.81 -47.73
C ALA A 227 -5.72 -26.78 -47.14
N ASP A 228 -5.60 -26.58 -45.83
CA ASP A 228 -5.06 -27.65 -44.98
C ASP A 228 -5.48 -27.48 -43.49
N VAL A 229 -5.87 -28.62 -42.91
CA VAL A 229 -6.34 -28.77 -41.54
C VAL A 229 -5.14 -29.20 -40.71
N SER A 230 -4.71 -28.40 -39.82
CA SER A 230 -4.08 -28.72 -38.53
C SER A 230 -3.04 -27.69 -38.10
N ASN A 231 -3.41 -26.72 -37.34
CA ASN A 231 -2.71 -26.21 -36.15
C ASN A 231 -3.42 -24.95 -35.61
N LYS A 232 -4.46 -25.14 -34.81
CA LYS A 232 -5.09 -24.03 -34.10
C LYS A 232 -4.21 -23.60 -32.92
N ASN A 233 -3.07 -23.03 -33.19
CA ASN A 233 -2.43 -22.12 -32.23
C ASN A 233 -3.24 -20.82 -32.25
N LYS A 234 -4.12 -20.69 -31.27
CA LYS A 234 -4.84 -19.46 -31.00
C LYS A 234 -3.82 -18.38 -30.61
N ASN A 235 -3.30 -17.64 -31.60
CA ASN A 235 -2.82 -16.29 -31.37
C ASN A 235 -4.03 -15.47 -30.87
N LYS A 236 -4.25 -15.48 -29.57
CA LYS A 236 -5.12 -14.48 -28.92
C LYS A 236 -4.45 -13.14 -29.22
N ASN A 237 -5.06 -12.34 -30.07
CA ASN A 237 -4.81 -10.92 -30.15
C ASN A 237 -4.74 -10.40 -28.71
N VAL A 238 -3.55 -10.08 -28.24
CA VAL A 238 -3.35 -9.34 -27.01
C VAL A 238 -3.99 -7.98 -27.31
N ASN A 239 -5.17 -7.76 -26.77
CA ASN A 239 -5.83 -6.46 -26.82
C ASN A 239 -4.92 -5.47 -26.09
N ASN A 240 -4.08 -4.76 -26.86
CA ASN A 240 -3.13 -3.73 -26.37
C ASN A 240 -3.84 -2.44 -25.91
N ASN A 241 -5.07 -2.54 -25.45
CA ASN A 241 -5.80 -1.41 -24.87
C ASN A 241 -5.57 -1.36 -23.34
N THR A 242 -4.29 -1.34 -22.94
CA THR A 242 -3.97 -1.11 -21.53
C THR A 242 -4.21 0.35 -21.19
N ASN A 243 -5.12 0.60 -20.27
CA ASN A 243 -5.42 1.91 -19.68
C ASN A 243 -4.34 2.34 -18.66
N THR A 244 -3.08 1.96 -18.91
CA THR A 244 -1.95 2.26 -18.03
C THR A 244 -1.31 3.59 -18.41
N PHE A 245 -1.03 4.44 -17.42
CA PHE A 245 -0.38 5.73 -17.55
C PHE A 245 0.97 5.71 -16.84
N ILE A 246 2.01 6.20 -17.52
CA ILE A 246 3.33 6.34 -16.92
C ILE A 246 3.39 7.68 -16.19
N SER A 247 3.88 7.63 -14.94
CA SER A 247 4.07 8.79 -14.06
C SER A 247 5.55 9.02 -13.79
N ALA A 248 5.99 10.29 -13.83
CA ALA A 248 7.31 10.70 -13.39
C ALA A 248 7.22 11.26 -11.96
N PHE A 249 8.20 10.91 -11.12
CA PHE A 249 8.29 11.42 -9.75
C PHE A 249 9.19 12.66 -9.69
N GLY A 250 8.85 13.59 -8.79
CA GLY A 250 9.62 14.77 -8.49
C GLY A 250 9.25 15.39 -7.15
N MET A 251 9.68 16.62 -6.95
CA MET A 251 9.41 17.39 -5.73
C MET A 251 8.84 18.76 -6.11
N THR A 252 8.27 19.47 -5.15
CA THR A 252 8.01 20.91 -5.29
C THR A 252 9.31 21.65 -5.59
N ARG A 253 9.23 22.85 -6.19
CA ARG A 253 10.42 23.70 -6.43
C ARG A 253 11.22 23.90 -5.15
N ARG A 254 12.51 24.12 -5.29
CA ARG A 254 13.39 24.40 -4.15
C ARG A 254 13.17 25.82 -3.61
N LYS A 255 13.42 25.98 -2.32
CA LYS A 255 13.44 27.26 -1.64
C LYS A 255 14.31 28.28 -2.39
N GLY A 256 13.79 29.50 -2.59
CA GLY A 256 14.52 30.60 -3.22
C GLY A 256 14.78 30.45 -4.72
N VAL A 257 14.23 29.42 -5.38
CA VAL A 257 14.34 29.21 -6.83
C VAL A 257 12.97 29.36 -7.45
N SER A 258 12.84 30.10 -8.58
CA SER A 258 11.55 30.19 -9.30
C SER A 258 11.23 28.87 -10.01
N VAL A 259 9.95 28.64 -10.34
CA VAL A 259 9.51 27.40 -11.00
C VAL A 259 10.17 27.19 -12.36
N GLU A 260 10.44 28.29 -13.10
CA GLU A 260 11.10 28.24 -14.41
C GLU A 260 12.59 27.90 -14.31
N GLN A 261 13.22 28.16 -13.16
CA GLN A 261 14.64 27.91 -12.92
C GLN A 261 14.90 26.64 -12.12
N ASP A 262 13.84 25.99 -11.62
CA ASP A 262 14.01 24.75 -10.85
C ASP A 262 14.30 23.57 -11.76
N ALA A 263 15.54 23.06 -11.71
CA ALA A 263 16.00 21.96 -12.55
C ALA A 263 15.19 20.67 -12.39
N GLY A 264 14.60 20.44 -11.20
CA GLY A 264 13.74 19.29 -10.93
C GLY A 264 12.42 19.39 -11.70
N LEU A 265 11.76 20.56 -11.65
CA LEU A 265 10.54 20.82 -12.40
C LEU A 265 10.79 20.82 -13.91
N GLN A 266 11.92 21.40 -14.37
CA GLN A 266 12.27 21.36 -15.79
C GLN A 266 12.47 19.92 -16.29
N ALA A 267 13.19 19.09 -15.53
CA ALA A 267 13.36 17.67 -15.88
C ALA A 267 12.04 16.90 -15.94
N MET A 268 11.04 17.29 -15.15
CA MET A 268 9.69 16.72 -15.22
C MET A 268 8.93 17.20 -16.45
N LEU A 269 9.13 18.44 -16.88
CA LEU A 269 8.53 18.96 -18.11
C LEU A 269 9.14 18.32 -19.36
N ASP A 270 10.47 18.15 -19.36
CA ASP A 270 11.20 17.52 -20.47
C ASP A 270 10.91 16.00 -20.56
N CYS A 271 10.51 15.39 -19.45
CA CYS A 271 10.12 13.98 -19.39
C CYS A 271 8.84 13.73 -20.20
N PRO A 272 8.81 12.73 -21.10
CA PRO A 272 7.63 12.45 -21.93
C PRO A 272 6.44 11.83 -21.17
N ALA A 273 6.59 11.51 -19.87
CA ALA A 273 5.48 11.00 -19.06
C ALA A 273 4.34 12.03 -18.96
N PRO A 274 3.08 11.63 -19.20
CA PRO A 274 1.95 12.56 -19.17
C PRO A 274 1.56 12.97 -17.73
N VAL A 275 1.89 12.14 -16.74
CA VAL A 275 1.56 12.36 -15.34
C VAL A 275 2.83 12.71 -14.57
N ALA A 276 2.73 13.73 -13.74
CA ALA A 276 3.76 14.16 -12.80
C ALA A 276 3.28 13.92 -11.37
N CYS A 277 3.99 13.10 -10.61
CA CYS A 277 3.77 12.92 -9.18
C CYS A 277 4.82 13.72 -8.41
N ILE A 278 4.40 14.71 -7.63
CA ILE A 278 5.32 15.52 -6.83
C ILE A 278 5.08 15.34 -5.35
N VAL A 279 6.17 15.13 -4.60
CA VAL A 279 6.11 15.09 -3.15
C VAL A 279 6.06 16.50 -2.57
N ALA A 280 5.15 16.73 -1.63
CA ALA A 280 5.00 17.97 -0.90
C ALA A 280 4.89 17.70 0.60
N LYS A 281 5.55 18.54 1.42
CA LYS A 281 5.47 18.38 2.88
C LYS A 281 4.10 18.83 3.40
N ALA A 282 3.48 17.98 4.22
CA ALA A 282 2.19 18.23 4.84
C ALA A 282 2.24 18.25 6.39
N TRP A 283 3.44 18.26 6.96
CA TRP A 283 3.68 18.34 8.40
C TRP A 283 4.49 19.61 8.72
N ASP A 284 3.98 20.47 9.59
CA ASP A 284 4.57 21.74 9.95
C ASP A 284 6.01 21.61 10.47
N GLU A 285 6.29 20.66 11.35
CA GLU A 285 7.66 20.41 11.82
C GLU A 285 8.63 20.01 10.68
N GLN A 286 8.17 19.29 9.67
CA GLN A 286 8.98 18.94 8.51
C GLN A 286 9.28 20.18 7.63
N CYS A 287 8.32 21.10 7.52
CA CYS A 287 8.53 22.36 6.81
C CYS A 287 9.59 23.21 7.49
N GLU A 288 9.48 23.40 8.81
CA GLU A 288 10.38 24.27 9.58
C GLU A 288 11.75 23.66 9.81
N LYS A 289 11.84 22.36 10.16
CA LYS A 289 13.08 21.72 10.58
C LYS A 289 13.85 21.00 9.46
N VAL A 290 13.18 20.58 8.39
CA VAL A 290 13.80 19.82 7.29
C VAL A 290 13.92 20.64 6.03
N LEU A 291 12.84 21.31 5.58
CA LEU A 291 12.90 22.24 4.46
C LEU A 291 13.47 23.61 4.85
N GLU A 292 13.44 23.95 6.15
CA GLU A 292 13.87 25.25 6.70
C GLU A 292 13.12 26.43 6.04
N VAL A 293 11.81 26.25 5.82
CA VAL A 293 10.90 27.24 5.25
C VAL A 293 9.79 27.60 6.24
N THR A 294 9.16 28.77 6.07
CA THR A 294 7.95 29.09 6.81
C THR A 294 6.77 28.25 6.28
N LEU A 295 5.71 28.15 7.09
CA LEU A 295 4.51 27.43 6.68
C LEU A 295 3.86 28.04 5.44
N GLU A 296 3.87 29.38 5.34
CA GLU A 296 3.37 30.13 4.19
C GLU A 296 4.22 29.87 2.93
N GLU A 297 5.55 29.85 3.08
CA GLU A 297 6.46 29.55 1.98
C GLU A 297 6.22 28.12 1.46
N ASN A 298 6.00 27.12 2.35
CA ASN A 298 5.69 25.76 1.91
C ASN A 298 4.39 25.70 1.11
N LEU A 299 3.36 26.45 1.49
CA LEU A 299 2.12 26.53 0.71
C LEU A 299 2.36 27.14 -0.68
N GLN A 300 3.23 28.16 -0.79
CA GLN A 300 3.64 28.73 -2.07
C GLN A 300 4.42 27.73 -2.91
N LEU A 301 5.33 26.93 -2.31
CA LEU A 301 6.05 25.86 -3.01
C LEU A 301 5.08 24.86 -3.64
N ILE A 302 4.03 24.48 -2.91
CA ILE A 302 2.99 23.56 -3.39
C ILE A 302 2.21 24.21 -4.55
N GLU A 303 1.63 25.38 -4.31
CA GLU A 303 0.75 26.09 -5.26
C GLU A 303 1.47 26.33 -6.59
N GLU A 304 2.62 26.98 -6.55
CA GLU A 304 3.37 27.37 -7.74
C GLU A 304 3.88 26.15 -8.52
N SER A 305 4.34 25.08 -7.84
CA SER A 305 4.83 23.88 -8.52
C SER A 305 3.71 23.12 -9.22
N VAL A 306 2.56 22.97 -8.57
CA VAL A 306 1.39 22.29 -9.16
C VAL A 306 0.88 23.08 -10.35
N ALA A 307 0.64 24.39 -10.19
CA ALA A 307 0.14 25.25 -11.25
C ALA A 307 1.08 25.26 -12.47
N TYR A 308 2.39 25.40 -12.23
CA TYR A 308 3.38 25.43 -13.29
C TYR A 308 3.43 24.16 -14.14
N LEU A 309 3.39 22.98 -13.50
CA LEU A 309 3.36 21.70 -14.21
C LEU A 309 2.07 21.54 -15.04
N ILE A 310 0.92 21.97 -14.50
CA ILE A 310 -0.38 21.89 -15.19
C ILE A 310 -0.44 22.84 -16.37
N GLU A 311 0.00 24.10 -16.21
CA GLU A 311 0.08 25.09 -17.28
C GLU A 311 0.97 24.64 -18.44
N ASN A 312 1.98 23.81 -18.14
CA ASN A 312 2.85 23.20 -19.14
C ASN A 312 2.40 21.79 -19.59
N GLY A 313 1.14 21.41 -19.34
CA GLY A 313 0.47 20.26 -19.95
C GLY A 313 0.66 18.92 -19.23
N LYS A 314 1.12 18.92 -17.98
CA LYS A 314 1.15 17.70 -17.14
C LYS A 314 -0.14 17.56 -16.33
N ASP A 315 -0.61 16.33 -16.16
CA ASP A 315 -1.53 16.04 -15.06
C ASP A 315 -0.73 15.80 -13.77
N VAL A 316 -1.16 16.41 -12.68
CA VAL A 316 -0.38 16.40 -11.42
C VAL A 316 -1.06 15.59 -10.35
N ILE A 317 -0.28 14.67 -9.74
CA ILE A 317 -0.57 13.98 -8.47
C ILE A 317 0.33 14.62 -7.40
N VAL A 318 -0.20 14.84 -6.20
CA VAL A 318 0.58 15.33 -5.07
C VAL A 318 0.63 14.25 -3.99
N ASP A 319 1.82 13.78 -3.67
CA ASP A 319 2.06 12.93 -2.50
C ASP A 319 2.26 13.84 -1.28
N ALA A 320 1.28 13.86 -0.40
CA ALA A 320 1.31 14.63 0.84
C ALA A 320 2.15 13.88 1.89
N GLU A 321 3.46 14.09 1.84
CA GLU A 321 4.43 13.37 2.65
C GLU A 321 4.25 13.66 4.14
N HIS A 322 4.30 12.61 4.98
CA HIS A 322 4.01 12.67 6.42
C HIS A 322 2.62 13.23 6.75
N PHE A 323 1.64 13.05 5.85
CA PHE A 323 0.32 13.66 6.05
C PHE A 323 -0.33 13.23 7.37
N TYR A 324 -0.32 11.94 7.69
CA TYR A 324 -0.99 11.45 8.89
C TYR A 324 -0.29 11.92 10.18
N ASP A 325 1.04 11.99 10.20
CA ASP A 325 1.80 12.56 11.32
C ASP A 325 1.48 14.06 11.47
N GLY A 326 1.50 14.80 10.34
CA GLY A 326 1.16 16.21 10.29
C GLY A 326 -0.27 16.49 10.72
N TYR A 327 -1.22 15.67 10.29
CA TYR A 327 -2.62 15.79 10.70
C TYR A 327 -2.81 15.57 12.20
N ASN A 328 -2.14 14.58 12.77
CA ASN A 328 -2.19 14.33 14.21
C ASN A 328 -1.56 15.46 15.02
N ALA A 329 -0.53 16.11 14.49
CA ALA A 329 0.15 17.23 15.14
C ALA A 329 -0.60 18.57 14.95
N ASN A 330 -1.01 18.87 13.72
CA ASN A 330 -1.64 20.13 13.31
C ASN A 330 -2.64 19.89 12.16
N PRO A 331 -3.88 19.44 12.46
CA PRO A 331 -4.88 19.11 11.44
C PRO A 331 -5.22 20.27 10.50
N GLU A 332 -5.24 21.50 11.02
CA GLU A 332 -5.59 22.69 10.24
C GLU A 332 -4.55 22.94 9.15
N TYR A 333 -3.27 22.87 9.49
CA TYR A 333 -2.18 23.09 8.54
C TYR A 333 -2.08 21.94 7.51
N ALA A 334 -2.17 20.68 7.97
CA ALA A 334 -2.13 19.53 7.08
C ALA A 334 -3.25 19.60 6.03
N LEU A 335 -4.48 19.91 6.44
CA LEU A 335 -5.61 20.12 5.50
C LEU A 335 -5.41 21.35 4.61
N LYS A 336 -4.75 22.39 5.08
CA LYS A 336 -4.44 23.58 4.27
C LYS A 336 -3.48 23.24 3.13
N CYS A 337 -2.46 22.40 3.37
CA CYS A 337 -1.56 21.90 2.32
C CYS A 337 -2.33 21.16 1.22
N LEU A 338 -3.25 20.25 1.59
CA LEU A 338 -4.05 19.51 0.61
C LEU A 338 -4.97 20.44 -0.20
N LYS A 339 -5.64 21.38 0.46
CA LYS A 339 -6.51 22.37 -0.19
C LYS A 339 -5.73 23.26 -1.16
N THR A 340 -4.51 23.63 -0.79
CA THR A 340 -3.62 24.40 -1.67
C THR A 340 -3.30 23.60 -2.93
N ALA A 341 -2.93 22.34 -2.81
CA ALA A 341 -2.65 21.47 -3.96
C ALA A 341 -3.89 21.27 -4.84
N ALA A 342 -5.06 21.00 -4.24
CA ALA A 342 -6.32 20.85 -4.97
C ALA A 342 -6.73 22.13 -5.72
N ASN A 343 -6.62 23.30 -5.07
CA ASN A 343 -6.96 24.60 -5.65
C ASN A 343 -5.99 24.98 -6.80
N ALA A 344 -4.73 24.57 -6.72
CA ALA A 344 -3.76 24.72 -7.80
C ALA A 344 -4.03 23.78 -8.98
N GLY A 345 -4.98 22.83 -8.85
CA GLY A 345 -5.49 21.98 -9.93
C GLY A 345 -4.96 20.55 -9.93
N ALA A 346 -4.33 20.08 -8.83
CA ALA A 346 -3.91 18.68 -8.69
C ALA A 346 -5.09 17.74 -8.97
N LYS A 347 -4.85 16.71 -9.80
CA LYS A 347 -5.87 15.73 -10.18
C LYS A 347 -6.10 14.69 -9.10
N ALA A 348 -5.07 14.36 -8.35
CA ALA A 348 -5.14 13.46 -7.22
C ALA A 348 -4.19 13.91 -6.11
N ILE A 349 -4.52 13.53 -4.87
CA ILE A 349 -3.67 13.75 -3.70
C ILE A 349 -3.58 12.44 -2.94
N ALA A 350 -2.38 11.91 -2.75
CA ALA A 350 -2.11 10.72 -1.97
C ALA A 350 -1.72 11.09 -0.54
N LEU A 351 -2.41 10.53 0.42
CA LEU A 351 -2.17 10.70 1.85
C LEU A 351 -1.10 9.69 2.29
N CYS A 352 0.08 10.18 2.71
CA CYS A 352 1.21 9.30 3.02
C CYS A 352 1.32 9.03 4.53
N ASP A 353 1.32 7.75 4.90
CA ASP A 353 1.86 7.24 6.17
C ASP A 353 3.34 6.91 5.96
N THR A 354 4.16 7.95 5.87
CA THR A 354 5.59 7.86 5.51
C THR A 354 6.40 7.10 6.54
N ASN A 355 6.02 7.18 7.82
CA ASN A 355 6.66 6.46 8.92
C ASN A 355 6.09 5.04 9.11
N GLY A 356 4.98 4.69 8.46
CA GLY A 356 4.34 3.37 8.58
C GLY A 356 3.81 3.08 9.98
N GLY A 357 3.44 4.12 10.74
CA GLY A 357 3.07 4.03 12.16
C GLY A 357 1.58 4.10 12.45
N MET A 358 0.74 4.32 11.44
CA MET A 358 -0.68 4.53 11.64
C MET A 358 -1.46 3.24 11.92
N MET A 359 -2.54 3.38 12.68
CA MET A 359 -3.49 2.28 12.89
C MET A 359 -4.66 2.38 11.89
N PRO A 360 -5.24 1.25 11.44
CA PRO A 360 -6.27 1.27 10.38
C PRO A 360 -7.51 2.13 10.70
N TRP A 361 -7.92 2.18 11.97
CA TRP A 361 -9.08 3.00 12.37
C TRP A 361 -8.80 4.50 12.32
N ASP A 362 -7.54 4.94 12.60
CA ASP A 362 -7.13 6.33 12.49
C ASP A 362 -7.00 6.74 11.03
N VAL A 363 -6.42 5.85 10.19
CA VAL A 363 -6.38 6.04 8.73
C VAL A 363 -7.80 6.19 8.17
N GLU A 364 -8.74 5.32 8.55
CA GLU A 364 -10.12 5.40 8.07
C GLU A 364 -10.79 6.71 8.49
N ALA A 365 -10.63 7.11 9.75
CA ALA A 365 -11.25 8.32 10.28
C ALA A 365 -10.70 9.60 9.62
N ILE A 366 -9.37 9.71 9.51
CA ILE A 366 -8.71 10.89 8.94
C ILE A 366 -8.97 10.97 7.42
N THR A 367 -8.84 9.85 6.71
CA THR A 367 -9.09 9.82 5.26
C THR A 367 -10.51 10.23 4.92
N ARG A 368 -11.51 9.82 5.72
CA ARG A 368 -12.92 10.23 5.54
C ARG A 368 -13.08 11.74 5.62
N ILE A 369 -12.46 12.37 6.60
CA ILE A 369 -12.49 13.84 6.76
C ILE A 369 -11.87 14.51 5.52
N VAL A 370 -10.78 13.98 4.99
CA VAL A 370 -10.12 14.52 3.79
C VAL A 370 -11.03 14.39 2.56
N VAL A 371 -11.60 13.21 2.33
CA VAL A 371 -12.53 12.96 1.20
C VAL A 371 -13.71 13.93 1.25
N GLU A 372 -14.31 14.12 2.42
CA GLU A 372 -15.40 15.08 2.61
C GLU A 372 -14.96 16.55 2.40
N SER A 373 -13.70 16.87 2.72
CA SER A 373 -13.17 18.24 2.64
C SER A 373 -12.75 18.68 1.25
N LEU A 374 -12.36 17.73 0.38
CA LEU A 374 -11.76 18.01 -0.94
C LEU A 374 -12.69 17.70 -2.13
N GLY A 375 -13.89 17.17 -1.86
CA GLY A 375 -14.94 16.98 -2.86
C GLY A 375 -14.51 16.14 -4.07
N ASP A 376 -14.44 16.75 -5.25
CA ASP A 376 -14.19 16.04 -6.51
C ASP A 376 -12.71 15.66 -6.76
N THR A 377 -11.79 16.07 -5.88
CA THR A 377 -10.37 15.70 -6.00
C THR A 377 -10.21 14.21 -5.70
N MET A 378 -9.57 13.47 -6.59
CA MET A 378 -9.25 12.06 -6.35
C MET A 378 -8.34 11.93 -5.11
N ILE A 379 -8.75 11.15 -4.13
CA ILE A 379 -7.94 10.88 -2.95
C ILE A 379 -7.31 9.49 -3.07
N GLY A 380 -6.01 9.45 -2.90
CA GLY A 380 -5.20 8.25 -2.79
C GLY A 380 -4.65 8.04 -1.38
N VAL A 381 -4.10 6.85 -1.15
CA VAL A 381 -3.36 6.52 0.06
C VAL A 381 -2.04 5.86 -0.31
N HIS A 382 -0.98 6.18 0.46
CA HIS A 382 0.37 5.63 0.31
C HIS A 382 0.89 5.23 1.69
N MET A 383 1.05 3.91 1.91
CA MET A 383 1.35 3.37 3.24
C MET A 383 2.68 2.63 3.26
N HIS A 384 3.55 2.97 4.23
CA HIS A 384 4.72 2.15 4.56
C HIS A 384 4.38 1.08 5.59
N ASN A 385 5.20 0.01 5.65
CA ASN A 385 4.87 -1.22 6.36
C ASN A 385 5.62 -1.41 7.68
N ASP A 386 6.12 -0.35 8.30
CA ASP A 386 6.95 -0.43 9.51
C ASP A 386 6.21 -1.07 10.69
N GLY A 387 4.93 -0.76 10.83
CA GLY A 387 4.04 -1.40 11.81
C GLY A 387 3.46 -2.75 11.35
N GLY A 388 3.76 -3.24 10.13
CA GLY A 388 3.15 -4.44 9.56
C GLY A 388 1.69 -4.24 9.13
N LEU A 389 1.21 -3.01 8.99
CA LEU A 389 -0.20 -2.67 8.78
C LEU A 389 -0.49 -2.01 7.42
N ALA A 390 0.50 -1.86 6.54
CA ALA A 390 0.33 -1.09 5.30
C ALA A 390 -0.84 -1.56 4.43
N VAL A 391 -1.02 -2.88 4.28
CA VAL A 391 -2.17 -3.45 3.55
C VAL A 391 -3.49 -3.11 4.24
N ALA A 392 -3.56 -3.28 5.55
CA ALA A 392 -4.78 -2.98 6.32
C ALA A 392 -5.11 -1.48 6.28
N ASN A 393 -4.10 -0.62 6.39
CA ASN A 393 -4.21 0.83 6.29
C ASN A 393 -4.70 1.26 4.89
N SER A 394 -4.16 0.67 3.82
CA SER A 394 -4.62 0.94 2.45
C SER A 394 -6.09 0.56 2.25
N ILE A 395 -6.52 -0.60 2.76
CA ILE A 395 -7.91 -1.04 2.73
C ILE A 395 -8.81 -0.11 3.55
N ALA A 396 -8.35 0.36 4.72
CA ALA A 396 -9.07 1.31 5.56
C ALA A 396 -9.27 2.65 4.83
N GLY A 397 -8.24 3.14 4.12
CA GLY A 397 -8.34 4.33 3.27
C GLY A 397 -9.38 4.17 2.15
N VAL A 398 -9.41 3.03 1.46
CA VAL A 398 -10.44 2.74 0.44
C VAL A 398 -11.85 2.68 1.04
N ARG A 399 -12.01 2.11 2.23
CA ARG A 399 -13.29 2.13 2.97
C ARG A 399 -13.75 3.54 3.33
N ALA A 400 -12.80 4.44 3.57
CA ALA A 400 -13.06 5.85 3.86
C ALA A 400 -13.42 6.68 2.62
N GLY A 401 -13.27 6.13 1.41
CA GLY A 401 -13.59 6.81 0.15
C GLY A 401 -12.39 7.13 -0.74
N ALA A 402 -11.17 6.72 -0.38
CA ALA A 402 -10.03 6.81 -1.30
C ALA A 402 -10.27 5.93 -2.53
N THR A 403 -9.94 6.46 -3.71
CA THR A 403 -10.14 5.78 -5.00
C THR A 403 -8.83 5.48 -5.73
N MET A 404 -7.70 5.78 -5.11
CA MET A 404 -6.35 5.39 -5.56
C MET A 404 -5.58 4.75 -4.42
N VAL A 405 -4.80 3.72 -4.72
CA VAL A 405 -3.87 3.09 -3.76
C VAL A 405 -2.50 3.04 -4.39
N GLN A 406 -1.54 3.71 -3.76
CA GLN A 406 -0.13 3.62 -4.09
C GLN A 406 0.55 2.51 -3.27
N GLY A 407 1.54 1.85 -3.86
CA GLY A 407 2.34 0.82 -3.23
C GLY A 407 3.25 0.12 -4.22
N CYS A 408 3.84 -0.98 -3.81
CA CYS A 408 4.75 -1.76 -4.65
C CYS A 408 4.24 -3.19 -4.82
N PHE A 409 4.38 -3.75 -6.01
CA PHE A 409 4.23 -5.19 -6.17
C PHE A 409 5.22 -5.92 -5.25
N ASN A 410 4.72 -6.92 -4.52
CA ASN A 410 5.46 -7.66 -3.49
C ASN A 410 5.93 -6.81 -2.28
N GLY A 411 5.44 -5.57 -2.13
CA GLY A 411 5.70 -4.74 -0.96
C GLY A 411 7.12 -4.21 -0.83
N TYR A 412 7.87 -4.09 -1.94
CA TYR A 412 9.25 -3.59 -1.92
C TYR A 412 9.34 -2.15 -1.41
N GLY A 413 10.53 -1.75 -0.95
CA GLY A 413 10.82 -0.39 -0.51
C GLY A 413 11.79 -0.29 0.65
N GLU A 414 12.04 0.93 1.11
CA GLU A 414 12.91 1.20 2.25
C GLU A 414 12.39 0.56 3.54
N ARG A 415 13.29 0.30 4.47
CA ARG A 415 13.01 -0.26 5.79
C ARG A 415 12.29 -1.62 5.69
N THR A 416 10.98 -1.65 5.99
CA THR A 416 10.13 -2.85 5.93
C THR A 416 9.26 -2.92 4.67
N GLY A 417 9.45 -1.97 3.75
CA GLY A 417 8.77 -1.87 2.47
C GLY A 417 7.50 -1.04 2.48
N ASN A 418 6.85 -1.03 1.32
CA ASN A 418 5.58 -0.35 1.05
C ASN A 418 4.39 -1.30 1.23
N ALA A 419 3.20 -0.76 1.07
CA ALA A 419 1.97 -1.55 0.94
C ALA A 419 2.09 -2.53 -0.24
N ASP A 420 1.86 -3.82 0.01
CA ASP A 420 1.93 -4.86 -1.02
C ASP A 420 0.69 -4.81 -1.93
N LEU A 421 0.85 -4.26 -3.14
CA LEU A 421 -0.23 -4.15 -4.12
C LEU A 421 -0.77 -5.50 -4.57
N VAL A 422 0.00 -6.58 -4.51
CA VAL A 422 -0.47 -7.93 -4.82
C VAL A 422 -1.57 -8.34 -3.83
N VAL A 423 -1.30 -8.16 -2.54
CA VAL A 423 -2.25 -8.49 -1.47
C VAL A 423 -3.44 -7.53 -1.50
N ILE A 424 -3.21 -6.24 -1.74
CA ILE A 424 -4.26 -5.22 -1.82
C ILE A 424 -5.20 -5.51 -2.99
N ALA A 425 -4.67 -5.75 -4.20
CA ALA A 425 -5.48 -6.03 -5.39
C ALA A 425 -6.41 -7.22 -5.17
N ALA A 426 -5.87 -8.32 -4.61
CA ALA A 426 -6.66 -9.51 -4.32
C ALA A 426 -7.76 -9.24 -3.28
N ASN A 427 -7.47 -8.49 -2.21
CA ASN A 427 -8.47 -8.15 -1.19
C ASN A 427 -9.55 -7.22 -1.74
N LEU A 428 -9.17 -6.16 -2.44
CA LEU A 428 -10.12 -5.21 -3.02
C LEU A 428 -11.05 -5.89 -4.02
N ALA A 429 -10.51 -6.73 -4.91
CA ALA A 429 -11.31 -7.43 -5.91
C ALA A 429 -12.19 -8.52 -5.28
N LEU A 430 -11.60 -9.44 -4.52
CA LEU A 430 -12.27 -10.68 -4.10
C LEU A 430 -13.08 -10.55 -2.81
N LYS A 431 -12.76 -9.57 -1.96
CA LYS A 431 -13.45 -9.36 -0.67
C LYS A 431 -14.33 -8.12 -0.64
N MET A 432 -13.99 -7.10 -1.43
CA MET A 432 -14.73 -5.84 -1.46
C MET A 432 -15.47 -5.61 -2.80
N GLY A 433 -15.31 -6.48 -3.79
CA GLY A 433 -15.97 -6.38 -5.09
C GLY A 433 -15.54 -5.14 -5.89
N LYS A 434 -14.34 -4.62 -5.65
CA LYS A 434 -13.80 -3.48 -6.36
C LYS A 434 -13.15 -3.90 -7.67
N LYS A 435 -13.27 -3.06 -8.71
CA LYS A 435 -12.54 -3.23 -9.95
C LYS A 435 -11.17 -2.58 -9.80
N VAL A 436 -10.10 -3.37 -9.86
CA VAL A 436 -8.71 -2.91 -9.67
C VAL A 436 -7.82 -3.18 -10.88
N VAL A 437 -8.19 -4.20 -11.68
CA VAL A 437 -7.58 -4.59 -12.94
C VAL A 437 -8.69 -5.01 -13.92
N PRO A 438 -8.43 -5.07 -15.23
CA PRO A 438 -9.42 -5.54 -16.19
C PRO A 438 -9.93 -6.95 -15.88
N ASP A 439 -11.14 -7.26 -16.32
CA ASP A 439 -11.79 -8.56 -16.07
C ASP A 439 -10.93 -9.72 -16.58
N GLY A 440 -10.73 -10.72 -15.73
CA GLY A 440 -9.93 -11.92 -16.02
C GLY A 440 -8.42 -11.75 -15.77
N GLU A 441 -7.91 -10.53 -15.63
CA GLU A 441 -6.47 -10.30 -15.43
C GLU A 441 -5.99 -10.64 -14.01
N LEU A 442 -6.88 -10.64 -13.02
CA LEU A 442 -6.53 -11.03 -11.64
C LEU A 442 -5.99 -12.47 -11.56
N ALA A 443 -6.42 -13.36 -12.45
CA ALA A 443 -5.89 -14.73 -12.55
C ALA A 443 -4.41 -14.81 -12.99
N LYS A 444 -3.81 -13.70 -13.41
CA LYS A 444 -2.37 -13.61 -13.73
C LYS A 444 -1.53 -13.05 -12.56
N LEU A 445 -2.16 -12.71 -11.44
CA LEU A 445 -1.51 -12.03 -10.31
C LEU A 445 -0.29 -12.80 -9.78
N THR A 446 -0.42 -14.12 -9.61
CA THR A 446 0.67 -14.97 -9.11
C THR A 446 1.84 -15.02 -10.09
N GLU A 447 1.58 -15.17 -11.39
CA GLU A 447 2.63 -15.17 -12.41
C GLU A 447 3.34 -13.81 -12.47
N CYS A 448 2.57 -12.72 -12.45
CA CYS A 448 3.10 -11.36 -12.46
C CYS A 448 4.00 -11.11 -11.25
N ALA A 449 3.53 -11.40 -10.03
CA ALA A 449 4.27 -11.22 -8.79
C ALA A 449 5.60 -12.01 -8.78
N ARG A 450 5.55 -13.29 -9.17
CA ARG A 450 6.74 -14.15 -9.24
C ARG A 450 7.72 -13.71 -10.32
N THR A 451 7.22 -13.23 -11.45
CA THR A 451 8.07 -12.73 -12.53
C THR A 451 8.76 -11.43 -12.14
N ILE A 452 8.05 -10.49 -11.53
CA ILE A 452 8.62 -9.24 -11.01
C ILE A 452 9.69 -9.55 -9.95
N ALA A 453 9.44 -10.49 -9.04
CA ALA A 453 10.42 -10.90 -8.04
C ALA A 453 11.74 -11.40 -8.69
N LYS A 454 11.64 -12.25 -9.72
CA LYS A 454 12.81 -12.74 -10.47
C LYS A 454 13.57 -11.60 -11.16
N ILE A 455 12.87 -10.67 -11.82
CA ILE A 455 13.48 -9.51 -12.47
C ILE A 455 14.21 -8.65 -11.44
N CYS A 456 13.59 -8.41 -10.30
CA CYS A 456 14.15 -7.63 -9.19
C CYS A 456 15.22 -8.38 -8.40
N ARG A 457 15.50 -9.65 -8.69
CA ARG A 457 16.44 -10.51 -7.96
C ARG A 457 16.10 -10.62 -6.48
N GLN A 458 14.80 -10.65 -6.20
CA GLN A 458 14.25 -10.83 -4.86
C GLN A 458 13.53 -12.18 -4.79
N ASP A 459 13.62 -12.84 -3.65
CA ASP A 459 12.87 -14.06 -3.41
C ASP A 459 11.43 -13.72 -2.99
N ILE A 460 10.47 -14.43 -3.57
CA ILE A 460 9.11 -14.41 -3.06
C ILE A 460 9.05 -15.25 -1.77
N LEU A 461 8.47 -14.69 -0.72
CA LEU A 461 8.27 -15.46 0.51
C LEU A 461 7.35 -16.65 0.21
N ALA A 462 7.75 -17.85 0.65
CA ALA A 462 6.96 -19.05 0.39
C ALA A 462 5.51 -18.92 0.89
N ARG A 463 5.32 -18.20 2.00
CA ARG A 463 4.02 -17.93 2.64
C ARG A 463 3.44 -16.56 2.31
N GLN A 464 3.93 -15.87 1.26
CA GLN A 464 3.34 -14.59 0.87
C GLN A 464 1.85 -14.79 0.54
N PRO A 465 0.95 -13.98 1.12
CA PRO A 465 -0.47 -14.13 0.89
C PRO A 465 -0.82 -14.14 -0.61
N TYR A 466 -1.74 -14.99 -1.01
CA TYR A 466 -2.23 -15.20 -2.37
C TYR A 466 -1.25 -15.82 -3.36
N VAL A 467 0.00 -15.39 -3.43
CA VAL A 467 0.92 -15.71 -4.54
C VAL A 467 2.10 -16.59 -4.17
N GLY A 468 2.40 -16.72 -2.88
CA GLY A 468 3.46 -17.61 -2.42
C GLY A 468 3.17 -19.08 -2.77
N PRO A 469 4.17 -19.91 -2.98
CA PRO A 469 3.98 -21.34 -3.28
C PRO A 469 3.27 -22.09 -2.16
N ASP A 470 3.34 -21.61 -0.92
CA ASP A 470 2.69 -22.21 0.24
C ASP A 470 1.40 -21.51 0.67
N ALA A 471 0.96 -20.45 -0.04
CA ALA A 471 -0.23 -19.69 0.32
C ALA A 471 -1.51 -20.54 0.41
N PHE A 472 -1.55 -21.66 -0.35
CA PHE A 472 -2.66 -22.63 -0.36
C PHE A 472 -2.16 -24.06 -0.14
N ALA A 473 -1.07 -24.22 0.64
CA ALA A 473 -0.52 -25.51 0.99
C ALA A 473 -1.16 -26.05 2.27
N HIS A 474 -1.56 -27.32 2.26
CA HIS A 474 -2.18 -27.98 3.37
C HIS A 474 -1.40 -29.23 3.77
N LYS A 475 -0.92 -29.26 5.03
CA LYS A 475 -0.13 -30.36 5.62
C LYS A 475 -1.00 -31.36 6.37
N GLY A 476 -2.01 -30.90 7.08
CA GLY A 476 -2.86 -31.74 7.93
C GLY A 476 -3.80 -32.65 7.12
N GLY A 477 -3.79 -33.96 7.41
CA GLY A 477 -4.62 -34.94 6.72
C GLY A 477 -6.12 -34.66 6.79
N LEU A 478 -6.61 -34.10 7.89
CA LEU A 478 -8.02 -33.69 8.06
C LEU A 478 -8.37 -32.55 7.09
N HIS A 479 -7.49 -31.54 6.95
CA HIS A 479 -7.69 -30.41 6.03
C HIS A 479 -7.76 -30.89 4.57
N VAL A 480 -6.81 -31.74 4.16
CA VAL A 480 -6.78 -32.29 2.79
C VAL A 480 -8.02 -33.13 2.49
N ALA A 481 -8.48 -33.95 3.46
CA ALA A 481 -9.69 -34.73 3.30
C ALA A 481 -10.96 -33.86 3.17
N ALA A 482 -11.02 -32.76 3.91
CA ALA A 482 -12.13 -31.82 3.84
C ALA A 482 -12.14 -31.03 2.53
N LEU A 483 -10.97 -30.53 2.08
CA LEU A 483 -10.82 -29.79 0.82
C LEU A 483 -11.23 -30.61 -0.40
N LYS A 484 -10.98 -31.93 -0.41
CA LYS A 484 -11.45 -32.83 -1.47
C LYS A 484 -12.98 -32.89 -1.56
N LYS A 485 -13.69 -32.71 -0.44
CA LYS A 485 -15.15 -32.70 -0.39
C LYS A 485 -15.73 -31.29 -0.65
N MET A 486 -15.06 -30.27 -0.12
CA MET A 486 -15.48 -28.88 -0.20
C MET A 486 -14.24 -27.97 -0.29
N PRO A 487 -13.84 -27.51 -1.50
CA PRO A 487 -12.63 -26.71 -1.71
C PRO A 487 -12.51 -25.46 -0.84
N MET A 488 -13.66 -24.89 -0.46
CA MET A 488 -13.71 -23.68 0.41
C MET A 488 -13.69 -24.01 1.91
N SER A 489 -13.57 -25.27 2.32
CA SER A 489 -13.60 -25.65 3.76
C SER A 489 -12.39 -25.10 4.55
N TYR A 490 -11.25 -24.94 3.91
CA TYR A 490 -10.00 -24.41 4.50
C TYR A 490 -9.31 -23.37 3.61
N ASN A 491 -9.93 -22.95 2.51
CA ASN A 491 -9.46 -21.84 1.70
C ASN A 491 -10.42 -20.66 1.84
N HIS A 492 -9.88 -19.46 1.92
CA HIS A 492 -10.69 -18.24 1.98
C HIS A 492 -11.12 -17.73 0.59
N ILE A 493 -10.51 -18.26 -0.46
CA ILE A 493 -10.84 -18.09 -1.89
C ILE A 493 -10.48 -19.38 -2.64
N LEU A 494 -10.91 -19.50 -3.89
CA LEU A 494 -10.37 -20.48 -4.83
C LEU A 494 -8.99 -19.97 -5.31
N PRO A 495 -7.91 -20.76 -5.21
CA PRO A 495 -6.54 -20.33 -5.59
C PRO A 495 -6.43 -19.87 -7.04
N GLU A 496 -7.21 -20.46 -7.95
CA GLU A 496 -7.21 -20.17 -9.38
C GLU A 496 -7.64 -18.73 -9.69
N LEU A 497 -8.41 -18.10 -8.81
CA LEU A 497 -8.84 -16.69 -8.96
C LEU A 497 -7.67 -15.72 -8.99
N VAL A 498 -6.54 -16.09 -8.39
CA VAL A 498 -5.28 -15.32 -8.38
C VAL A 498 -4.16 -16.02 -9.15
N GLY A 499 -4.48 -17.07 -9.92
CA GLY A 499 -3.51 -17.85 -10.71
C GLY A 499 -2.58 -18.72 -9.88
N ASN A 500 -2.95 -19.06 -8.64
CA ASN A 500 -2.23 -20.01 -7.80
C ASN A 500 -2.94 -21.38 -7.81
N SER A 501 -2.43 -22.34 -7.07
CA SER A 501 -3.00 -23.69 -6.99
C SER A 501 -2.92 -24.24 -5.57
N ALA A 502 -3.87 -25.10 -5.21
CA ALA A 502 -3.81 -25.82 -3.95
C ALA A 502 -2.70 -26.87 -3.98
N ARG A 503 -1.92 -26.97 -2.89
CA ARG A 503 -0.84 -27.93 -2.73
C ARG A 503 -1.10 -28.79 -1.48
N SER A 504 -1.14 -30.13 -1.68
CA SER A 504 -1.05 -31.10 -0.58
C SER A 504 0.40 -31.37 -0.26
N VAL A 505 0.77 -31.19 1.00
CA VAL A 505 2.12 -31.48 1.49
C VAL A 505 2.09 -32.83 2.19
N VAL A 506 3.12 -33.66 1.96
CA VAL A 506 3.28 -34.94 2.62
C VAL A 506 4.24 -34.79 3.79
N SER A 507 3.79 -35.19 5.00
CA SER A 507 4.56 -35.07 6.24
C SER A 507 4.09 -36.07 7.29
N GLU A 508 4.69 -36.07 8.46
CA GLU A 508 4.24 -36.87 9.61
C GLU A 508 2.78 -36.61 10.04
N LEU A 509 2.28 -35.37 9.79
CA LEU A 509 0.90 -34.97 10.09
C LEU A 509 -0.07 -35.34 8.96
N SER A 510 0.44 -35.92 7.89
CA SER A 510 -0.36 -36.32 6.73
C SER A 510 -1.21 -37.54 7.02
N GLY A 511 -2.35 -37.61 6.37
CA GLY A 511 -3.16 -38.82 6.30
C GLY A 511 -2.79 -39.66 5.05
N ARG A 512 -3.34 -40.86 4.97
CA ARG A 512 -3.20 -41.74 3.80
C ARG A 512 -3.59 -41.04 2.49
N GLY A 513 -4.59 -40.15 2.54
CA GLY A 513 -5.06 -39.40 1.39
C GLY A 513 -4.02 -38.44 0.79
N ASN A 514 -3.12 -37.87 1.60
CA ASN A 514 -2.03 -37.01 1.11
C ASN A 514 -1.01 -37.84 0.30
N VAL A 515 -0.67 -39.05 0.79
CA VAL A 515 0.27 -39.96 0.13
C VAL A 515 -0.28 -40.42 -1.22
N LEU A 516 -1.56 -40.78 -1.27
CA LEU A 516 -2.25 -41.15 -2.53
C LEU A 516 -2.31 -39.97 -3.50
N ASP A 517 -2.52 -38.75 -3.02
CA ASP A 517 -2.55 -37.53 -3.85
C ASP A 517 -1.15 -37.23 -4.45
N ALA A 518 -0.12 -37.36 -3.64
CA ALA A 518 1.27 -37.21 -4.08
C ALA A 518 1.64 -38.25 -5.15
N ALA A 519 1.29 -39.51 -4.95
CA ALA A 519 1.51 -40.59 -5.92
C ALA A 519 0.77 -40.32 -7.25
N TYR A 520 -0.48 -39.92 -7.16
CA TYR A 520 -1.30 -39.59 -8.36
C TYR A 520 -0.68 -38.44 -9.18
N LYS A 521 -0.20 -37.39 -8.51
CA LYS A 521 0.46 -36.25 -9.19
C LYS A 521 1.74 -36.63 -9.91
N THR A 522 2.41 -37.70 -9.49
CA THR A 522 3.61 -38.23 -10.14
C THR A 522 3.30 -39.36 -11.12
N GLY A 523 2.02 -39.57 -11.44
CA GLY A 523 1.56 -40.58 -12.41
C GLY A 523 1.66 -42.03 -11.89
N ARG A 524 1.69 -42.23 -10.56
CA ARG A 524 1.81 -43.55 -9.95
C ARG A 524 0.48 -44.03 -9.37
N GLU A 525 0.12 -45.25 -9.66
CA GLU A 525 -0.96 -45.96 -8.98
C GLU A 525 -0.44 -46.69 -7.74
N VAL A 526 -0.90 -46.28 -6.57
CA VAL A 526 -0.46 -46.81 -5.28
C VAL A 526 -1.66 -47.38 -4.52
N SER A 527 -1.53 -48.61 -4.04
CA SER A 527 -2.58 -49.25 -3.20
C SER A 527 -2.68 -48.55 -1.84
N GLY A 528 -3.85 -48.68 -1.19
CA GLY A 528 -4.06 -48.11 0.15
C GLY A 528 -3.10 -48.68 1.21
N ASP A 529 -2.64 -49.91 1.05
CA ASP A 529 -1.69 -50.53 1.98
C ASP A 529 -0.26 -50.06 1.72
N MET A 530 0.14 -49.83 0.46
CA MET A 530 1.41 -49.19 0.14
C MET A 530 1.44 -47.76 0.68
N ALA A 531 0.37 -46.98 0.51
CA ALA A 531 0.28 -45.65 1.08
C ALA A 531 0.41 -45.62 2.60
N LYS A 532 -0.07 -46.64 3.32
CA LYS A 532 0.15 -46.76 4.76
C LYS A 532 1.61 -47.02 5.11
N LYS A 533 2.31 -47.91 4.37
CA LYS A 533 3.73 -48.20 4.56
C LYS A 533 4.58 -46.96 4.35
N VAL A 534 4.37 -46.26 3.22
CA VAL A 534 5.07 -45.01 2.89
C VAL A 534 4.83 -43.95 3.98
N LEU A 535 3.59 -43.79 4.45
CA LEU A 535 3.28 -42.86 5.55
C LEU A 535 4.03 -43.20 6.82
N ALA A 536 4.13 -44.49 7.17
CA ALA A 536 4.90 -44.93 8.36
C ALA A 536 6.39 -44.61 8.21
N GLN A 537 6.97 -44.78 7.03
CA GLN A 537 8.37 -44.41 6.73
C GLN A 537 8.58 -42.89 6.85
N ILE A 538 7.69 -42.08 6.27
CA ILE A 538 7.71 -40.61 6.38
C ILE A 538 7.71 -40.19 7.86
N LYS A 539 6.78 -40.71 8.67
CA LYS A 539 6.74 -40.42 10.09
C LYS A 539 8.02 -40.83 10.83
N SER A 540 8.60 -41.96 10.47
CA SER A 540 9.88 -42.39 11.05
C SER A 540 11.06 -41.50 10.64
N LEU A 541 11.08 -40.97 9.41
CA LEU A 541 12.13 -40.07 8.97
C LEU A 541 11.99 -38.69 9.62
N GLU A 542 10.79 -38.12 9.63
CA GLU A 542 10.54 -36.80 10.25
C GLU A 542 10.74 -36.84 11.77
N SER A 543 10.43 -37.94 12.45
CA SER A 543 10.76 -38.10 13.90
C SER A 543 12.27 -38.05 14.19
N LYS A 544 13.12 -38.25 13.16
CA LYS A 544 14.57 -38.12 13.23
C LYS A 544 15.06 -36.74 12.76
N GLY A 545 14.14 -35.79 12.45
CA GLY A 545 14.46 -34.44 12.03
C GLY A 545 14.62 -34.22 10.51
N PHE A 546 14.31 -35.22 9.67
CA PHE A 546 14.28 -35.03 8.23
C PHE A 546 13.04 -34.24 7.83
N ILE A 547 13.16 -33.31 6.88
CA ILE A 547 12.05 -32.56 6.32
C ILE A 547 11.84 -33.05 4.89
N LEU A 548 10.63 -33.58 4.59
CA LEU A 548 10.31 -34.17 3.29
C LEU A 548 9.36 -33.29 2.46
N GLU A 549 8.93 -32.15 2.99
CA GLU A 549 7.87 -31.29 2.43
C GLU A 549 8.23 -30.70 1.06
N ASP A 550 9.51 -30.36 0.87
CA ASP A 550 10.04 -29.78 -0.38
C ASP A 550 10.88 -30.77 -1.19
N ALA A 551 10.97 -32.02 -0.71
CA ALA A 551 11.79 -33.07 -1.30
C ALA A 551 10.91 -34.07 -2.08
N GLY A 552 10.16 -33.61 -3.09
CA GLY A 552 9.28 -34.46 -3.90
C GLY A 552 9.97 -35.72 -4.43
N ALA A 553 11.21 -35.61 -4.90
CA ALA A 553 12.02 -36.74 -5.34
C ALA A 553 12.30 -37.74 -4.21
N SER A 554 12.54 -37.27 -2.97
CA SER A 554 12.75 -38.15 -1.82
C SER A 554 11.45 -38.89 -1.44
N VAL A 555 10.29 -38.26 -1.54
CA VAL A 555 9.00 -38.92 -1.36
C VAL A 555 8.75 -39.93 -2.48
N ASP A 556 9.12 -39.62 -3.72
CA ASP A 556 8.99 -40.50 -4.86
C ASP A 556 9.81 -41.79 -4.71
N ILE A 557 11.01 -41.71 -4.10
CA ILE A 557 11.85 -42.88 -3.79
C ILE A 557 11.14 -43.83 -2.80
N LEU A 558 10.34 -43.30 -1.85
CA LEU A 558 9.59 -44.12 -0.89
C LEU A 558 8.46 -44.93 -1.52
N PHE A 559 8.09 -44.62 -2.77
CA PHE A 559 7.13 -45.41 -3.56
C PHE A 559 7.78 -46.55 -4.35
N GLN A 560 9.10 -46.64 -4.37
CA GLN A 560 9.86 -47.75 -4.99
C GLN A 560 10.01 -48.93 -4.05
#